data_bcc87cf2a4d75ff0f42195b306af07ee
#
_entry.id   bcc87cf2a4d75ff0f42195b306af07ee
#
_cell.length_a   1.000
_cell.length_b   1.000
_cell.length_c   1.000
_cell.angle_alpha   90.00
_cell.angle_beta   90.00
_cell.angle_gamma   90.00
#
_symmetry.space_group_name_H-M   'P 1'
#
loop_
_entity.id
_entity.type
_entity.pdbx_description
1 polymer ?
#
loop_
_entity_poly.entity_id
_entity_poly.type
_entity_poly.pdbx_seq_one_letter_code
_entity_poly.pdbx_strand_id
1 'polypeptide(L)' 'MNAQTIIKPQKISEQILAVLEARIVSGEYPIGSKLPPERRLAEAFGVSRPSVRAALKL' A
#
# COMPACT_ATOMS: atom_id res chain seq x y z
N MET A 1 -24.56 4.10 -21.44
CA MET A 1 -24.04 4.38 -20.98
C MET A 1 -23.45 4.82 -20.66
N ASN A 2 -23.32 4.82 -20.17
CA ASN A 2 -22.65 5.44 -19.88
C ASN A 2 -21.74 5.30 -19.48
N ALA A 3 -21.74 4.87 -19.78
CA ALA A 3 -20.32 4.80 -19.66
C ALA A 3 -19.80 5.88 -18.89
N GLN A 4 -20.64 6.62 -18.60
CA GLN A 4 -20.29 7.74 -17.83
C GLN A 4 -19.97 7.41 -16.45
N THR A 5 -20.31 6.23 -16.03
CA THR A 5 -19.85 5.79 -14.74
C THR A 5 -18.42 5.38 -14.88
N ILE A 6 -17.54 6.26 -14.54
CA ILE A 6 -16.13 5.98 -14.57
C ILE A 6 -15.75 5.47 -13.21
N ILE A 7 -15.45 4.20 -13.16
CA ILE A 7 -14.87 3.62 -11.96
C ILE A 7 -13.38 3.82 -12.07
N LYS A 8 -12.86 4.74 -11.30
CA LYS A 8 -11.43 4.95 -11.28
C LYS A 8 -10.78 3.83 -10.50
N PRO A 9 -9.84 3.12 -11.10
CA PRO A 9 -9.10 2.13 -10.33
C PRO A 9 -8.38 2.83 -9.19
N GLN A 10 -8.42 2.23 -8.04
CA GLN A 10 -7.65 2.72 -6.92
C GLN A 10 -6.17 2.60 -7.29
N LYS A 11 -5.39 3.63 -7.00
CA LYS A 11 -3.96 3.58 -7.27
C LYS A 11 -3.32 2.50 -6.42
N ILE A 12 -2.32 1.84 -6.99
CA ILE A 12 -1.60 0.78 -6.29
C ILE A 12 -1.02 1.31 -4.98
N SER A 13 -0.46 2.52 -5.00
CA SER A 13 0.10 3.09 -3.77
C SER A 13 -0.96 3.28 -2.69
N GLU A 14 -2.18 3.64 -3.07
CA GLU A 14 -3.27 3.79 -2.11
C GLU A 14 -3.69 2.45 -1.52
N GLN A 15 -3.71 1.40 -2.34
CA GLN A 15 -4.01 0.06 -1.87
C GLN A 15 -2.95 -0.43 -0.90
N ILE A 16 -1.67 -0.18 -1.21
CA ILE A 16 -0.57 -0.55 -0.34
C ILE A 16 -0.70 0.17 1.00
N LEU A 17 -0.97 1.46 0.96
CA LEU A 17 -1.12 2.24 2.18
C LEU A 17 -2.25 1.70 3.05
N ALA A 18 -3.39 1.35 2.45
CA ALA A 18 -4.52 0.81 3.19
C ALA A 18 -4.15 -0.50 3.89
N VAL A 19 -3.40 -1.38 3.21
CA VAL A 19 -2.96 -2.64 3.81
C VAL A 19 -1.97 -2.37 4.94
N LEU A 20 -1.02 -1.46 4.74
CA LEU A 20 -0.06 -1.11 5.78
C LEU A 20 -0.75 -0.55 7.02
N GLU A 21 -1.72 0.34 6.82
CA GLU A 21 -2.47 0.89 7.94
C GLU A 21 -3.22 -0.19 8.71
N ALA A 22 -3.83 -1.12 7.99
CA ALA A 22 -4.54 -2.21 8.64
C ALA A 22 -3.60 -3.08 9.47
N ARG A 23 -2.40 -3.34 8.98
CA ARG A 23 -1.42 -4.14 9.70
C ARG A 23 -0.84 -3.42 10.91
N ILE A 24 -0.72 -2.10 10.84
CA ILE A 24 -0.30 -1.32 12.00
C ILE A 24 -1.39 -1.35 13.07
N VAL A 25 -2.64 -1.16 12.67
CA VAL A 25 -3.76 -1.19 13.61
C VAL A 25 -3.91 -2.56 14.26
N SER A 26 -3.70 -3.63 13.49
CA SER A 26 -3.81 -4.98 14.01
C SER A 26 -2.64 -5.39 14.91
N GLY A 27 -1.57 -4.58 14.93
CA GLY A 27 -0.39 -4.89 15.73
C GLY A 27 0.63 -5.75 15.02
N GLU A 28 0.41 -6.10 13.78
CA GLU A 28 1.39 -6.88 13.02
C GLU A 28 2.69 -6.10 12.86
N TYR A 29 2.58 -4.77 12.66
CA TYR A 29 3.72 -3.88 12.65
C TYR A 29 3.58 -2.94 13.86
N PRO A 30 4.19 -3.26 15.01
CA PRO A 30 3.99 -2.45 16.20
C PRO A 30 4.44 -1.00 16.02
N ILE A 31 3.71 -0.10 16.65
CA ILE A 31 4.04 1.32 16.61
C ILE A 31 5.43 1.51 17.20
N GLY A 32 6.26 2.31 16.49
CA GLY A 32 7.62 2.56 16.92
C GLY A 32 8.65 1.58 16.39
N SER A 33 8.20 0.47 15.79
CA SER A 33 9.12 -0.46 15.15
C SER A 33 9.32 -0.05 13.69
N LYS A 34 10.41 -0.53 13.10
CA LYS A 34 10.64 -0.28 11.68
C LYS A 34 9.75 -1.15 10.84
N LEU A 35 9.19 -0.57 9.78
CA LEU A 35 8.50 -1.36 8.77
C LEU A 35 9.53 -2.21 8.02
N PRO A 36 9.09 -3.31 7.40
CA PRO A 36 9.98 -4.09 6.55
C PRO A 36 10.58 -3.21 5.45
N PRO A 37 11.77 -3.57 4.96
CA PRO A 37 12.39 -2.81 3.88
C PRO A 37 11.52 -2.76 2.63
N GLU A 38 11.69 -1.72 1.84
CA GLU A 38 10.93 -1.51 0.61
C GLU A 38 10.91 -2.75 -0.29
N ARG A 39 12.05 -3.38 -0.46
CA ARG A 39 12.14 -4.58 -1.28
C ARG A 39 11.24 -5.70 -0.75
N ARG A 40 11.24 -5.90 0.57
CA ARG A 40 10.41 -6.93 1.18
C ARG A 40 8.94 -6.64 1.03
N LEU A 41 8.55 -5.38 1.19
CA LEU A 41 7.16 -4.98 1.01
C LEU A 41 6.73 -5.19 -0.44
N ALA A 42 7.60 -4.86 -1.38
CA ALA A 42 7.30 -5.06 -2.80
C ALA A 42 7.07 -6.54 -3.11
N GLU A 43 7.91 -7.42 -2.58
CA GLU A 43 7.77 -8.85 -2.77
C GLU A 43 6.47 -9.36 -2.12
N ALA A 44 6.21 -8.93 -0.90
CA ALA A 44 5.05 -9.41 -0.16
C ALA A 44 3.74 -8.99 -0.83
N PHE A 45 3.70 -7.81 -1.41
CA PHE A 45 2.48 -7.30 -2.03
C PHE A 45 2.41 -7.57 -3.53
N GLY A 46 3.47 -8.11 -4.12
CA GLY A 46 3.49 -8.38 -5.55
C GLY A 46 3.45 -7.12 -6.40
N VAL A 47 4.12 -6.07 -5.97
CA VAL A 47 4.12 -4.78 -6.65
C VAL A 47 5.55 -4.29 -6.85
N SER A 48 5.71 -3.21 -7.60
CA SER A 48 7.02 -2.64 -7.85
C SER A 48 7.51 -1.85 -6.64
N ARG A 49 8.82 -1.72 -6.51
CA ARG A 49 9.39 -0.91 -5.43
C ARG A 49 9.00 0.56 -5.51
N PRO A 50 8.94 1.19 -6.70
CA PRO A 50 8.42 2.55 -6.79
C PRO A 50 7.00 2.70 -6.25
N SER A 51 6.14 1.70 -6.44
CA SER A 51 4.79 1.74 -5.91
C SER A 51 4.79 1.75 -4.38
N VAL A 52 5.66 0.92 -3.77
CA VAL A 52 5.81 0.92 -2.32
C VAL A 52 6.32 2.27 -1.84
N ARG A 53 7.32 2.80 -2.54
CA ARG A 53 7.91 4.09 -2.17
C ARG A 53 6.88 5.20 -2.22
N ALA A 54 6.02 5.18 -3.24
CA ALA A 54 4.96 6.16 -3.36
C ALA A 54 3.96 6.05 -2.19
N ALA A 55 3.63 4.82 -1.79
CA ALA A 55 2.73 4.59 -0.67
C ALA A 55 3.32 5.14 0.62
N LEU A 56 4.61 4.96 0.84
CA LEU A 56 5.26 5.41 2.06
C LEU A 56 5.35 6.94 2.16
N LYS A 57 5.11 7.65 1.06
CA LYS A 57 5.11 9.10 1.06
C LYS A 57 3.72 9.69 1.30
N LEU A 58 2.71 8.88 1.31
CA LEU A 58 1.35 9.34 1.60
C LEU A 58 1.10 9.46 3.13
#